data_cb66c07ee99bb581077dd0fbbad7b002
#
_entry.id   cb66c07ee99bb581077dd0fbbad7b002
#
_cell.length_a   1.000
_cell.length_b   1.000
_cell.length_c   1.000
_cell.angle_alpha   90.00
_cell.angle_beta   90.00
_cell.angle_gamma   90.00
#
_symmetry.space_group_name_H-M   'P 1'
#
loop_
_entity.id
_entity.type
_entity.pdbx_description
1 polymer ?
#
loop_
_entity_poly.entity_id
_entity_poly.type
_entity_poly.pdbx_seq_one_letter_code
_entity_poly.pdbx_strand_id
1 'polypeptide(L)'
;MEKTELIFSFDTEDFTSNKAADAILTEAEILRSEGVRGCFCLVGLLADQLVNWGRKDVLDALRYHEIDSHTLAHSVHPVINEYTDIENFDAAYSEVIRQETEAIRKIRRATGCGKIYVAVPPGDDKSYAAMYAYADMGIPIYADTVCDTPEGDGGWYCNVYNIEYVLGADGEDFFFRGGEAEIRAALDRLARRKRAVFYTHPHMSLFSRHWDSVNYNKINKHPFGEWEEAPRRPAEESERFYENLRLFVRLAKEDPRFRITTYGEIAERLAARPPRIVRKEDLRLIRERLREKLYPLTEPDSFCLSDLFRAARAHLLGAETWECRNERGFLYAPEAAKEPAVLTAEELRRSAAALPASGFLPERIDVGGKTIGPADWLLAAYEVLCGAETVGIEGGREQLPSLDRLHLARDLSLKGTWIHSYSFEDNWLSDRLRWQSWTMRF
;
A
#
# COMPACT_ATOMS: atom_id res chain seq x y z
N MET A 1 -4.16 19.35 20.69
CA MET A 1 -3.56 18.17 20.07
C MET A 1 -4.30 17.91 18.76
N GLU A 2 -3.60 17.51 17.74
CA GLU A 2 -4.20 17.06 16.49
C GLU A 2 -5.02 15.80 16.77
N LYS A 3 -6.20 15.68 16.15
CA LYS A 3 -7.08 14.51 16.36
C LYS A 3 -6.56 13.34 15.55
N THR A 4 -6.67 12.14 16.11
CA THR A 4 -6.43 10.89 15.36
C THR A 4 -7.48 10.75 14.24
N GLU A 5 -7.03 10.56 13.01
CA GLU A 5 -7.88 10.19 11.89
C GLU A 5 -8.26 8.72 12.03
N LEU A 6 -9.54 8.43 12.26
CA LEU A 6 -10.04 7.07 12.42
C LEU A 6 -10.87 6.65 11.19
N ILE A 7 -10.46 5.56 10.57
CA ILE A 7 -11.15 4.91 9.46
C ILE A 7 -11.81 3.63 9.98
N PHE A 8 -13.08 3.43 9.64
CA PHE A 8 -13.77 2.15 9.78
C PHE A 8 -13.71 1.42 8.44
N SER A 9 -12.91 0.37 8.34
CA SER A 9 -12.69 -0.43 7.13
C SER A 9 -13.32 -1.81 7.27
N PHE A 10 -13.95 -2.29 6.21
CA PHE A 10 -14.63 -3.58 6.19
C PHE A 10 -14.13 -4.39 4.98
N ASP A 11 -13.40 -5.47 5.27
CA ASP A 11 -12.92 -6.40 4.27
C ASP A 11 -14.09 -7.30 3.85
N THR A 12 -14.73 -6.89 2.77
CA THR A 12 -16.05 -7.39 2.35
C THR A 12 -15.85 -8.41 1.25
N GLU A 13 -15.69 -9.68 1.63
CA GLU A 13 -14.99 -10.67 0.81
C GLU A 13 -15.75 -11.96 0.52
N ASP A 14 -16.61 -12.47 1.40
CA ASP A 14 -17.24 -13.79 1.23
C ASP A 14 -18.28 -13.80 0.10
N PHE A 15 -17.87 -14.29 -1.06
CA PHE A 15 -18.71 -14.51 -2.22
C PHE A 15 -19.28 -15.93 -2.34
N THR A 16 -19.06 -16.77 -1.33
CA THR A 16 -19.47 -18.19 -1.35
C THR A 16 -20.84 -18.43 -0.71
N SER A 17 -21.27 -17.56 0.20
CA SER A 17 -22.55 -17.67 0.90
C SER A 17 -23.39 -16.39 0.82
N ASN A 18 -24.64 -16.51 0.29
CA ASN A 18 -25.59 -15.40 0.33
C ASN A 18 -25.91 -14.90 1.77
N LYS A 19 -25.68 -15.77 2.76
CA LYS A 19 -25.85 -15.38 4.19
C LYS A 19 -24.81 -14.41 4.67
N ALA A 20 -23.60 -14.45 4.13
CA ALA A 20 -22.59 -13.43 4.42
C ALA A 20 -23.07 -12.01 4.08
N ALA A 21 -23.93 -11.86 3.09
CA ALA A 21 -24.52 -10.58 2.71
C ALA A 21 -25.43 -9.99 3.79
N ASP A 22 -26.00 -10.80 4.70
CA ASP A 22 -26.79 -10.31 5.84
C ASP A 22 -25.91 -9.55 6.85
N ALA A 23 -24.67 -10.00 7.04
CA ALA A 23 -23.68 -9.30 7.87
C ALA A 23 -23.31 -7.94 7.27
N ILE A 24 -23.04 -7.88 5.97
CA ILE A 24 -22.73 -6.63 5.28
C ILE A 24 -23.87 -5.62 5.47
N LEU A 25 -25.10 -6.06 5.25
CA LEU A 25 -26.29 -5.21 5.45
C LEU A 25 -26.36 -4.68 6.89
N THR A 26 -26.22 -5.58 7.86
CA THR A 26 -26.36 -5.22 9.29
C THR A 26 -25.27 -4.21 9.70
N GLU A 27 -24.03 -4.44 9.34
CA GLU A 27 -22.93 -3.55 9.71
C GLU A 27 -23.01 -2.19 8.98
N ALA A 28 -23.39 -2.18 7.71
CA ALA A 28 -23.64 -0.95 6.97
C ALA A 28 -24.76 -0.12 7.64
N GLU A 29 -25.89 -0.74 8.02
CA GLU A 29 -26.99 -0.04 8.68
C GLU A 29 -26.64 0.38 10.12
N ILE A 30 -25.77 -0.34 10.84
CA ILE A 30 -25.23 0.12 12.13
C ILE A 30 -24.50 1.44 11.97
N LEU A 31 -23.52 1.52 11.07
CA LEU A 31 -22.76 2.75 10.85
C LEU A 31 -23.68 3.89 10.38
N ARG A 32 -24.55 3.60 9.41
CA ARG A 32 -25.51 4.59 8.90
C ARG A 32 -26.42 5.12 9.99
N SER A 33 -26.94 4.27 10.88
CA SER A 33 -27.81 4.69 11.98
C SER A 33 -27.11 5.59 13.01
N GLU A 34 -25.78 5.44 13.16
CA GLU A 34 -24.94 6.31 13.98
C GLU A 34 -24.45 7.56 13.19
N GLY A 35 -24.81 7.69 11.91
CA GLY A 35 -24.39 8.81 11.06
C GLY A 35 -22.90 8.77 10.69
N VAL A 36 -22.31 7.59 10.63
CA VAL A 36 -20.90 7.34 10.31
C VAL A 36 -20.80 6.70 8.93
N ARG A 37 -19.87 7.17 8.10
CA ARG A 37 -19.51 6.50 6.85
C ARG A 37 -18.35 5.54 7.14
N GLY A 38 -18.51 4.27 6.75
CA GLY A 38 -17.42 3.29 6.68
C GLY A 38 -16.88 3.16 5.27
N CYS A 39 -15.77 2.44 5.12
CA CYS A 39 -15.15 2.06 3.87
C CYS A 39 -15.34 0.55 3.69
N PHE A 40 -16.14 0.15 2.69
CA PHE A 40 -16.39 -1.26 2.37
C PHE A 40 -15.53 -1.65 1.18
N CYS A 41 -14.48 -2.42 1.44
CA CYS A 41 -13.53 -2.91 0.44
C CYS A 41 -14.07 -4.21 -0.13
N LEU A 42 -14.65 -4.17 -1.32
CA LEU A 42 -15.35 -5.30 -1.93
C LEU A 42 -14.44 -6.15 -2.79
N VAL A 43 -14.53 -7.46 -2.64
CA VAL A 43 -14.04 -8.40 -3.64
C VAL A 43 -14.90 -8.32 -4.91
N GLY A 44 -14.26 -8.25 -6.08
CA GLY A 44 -14.97 -8.11 -7.35
C GLY A 44 -15.97 -9.25 -7.62
N LEU A 45 -15.62 -10.49 -7.24
CA LEU A 45 -16.53 -11.64 -7.34
C LEU A 45 -17.73 -11.52 -6.40
N LEU A 46 -17.56 -10.97 -5.20
CA LEU A 46 -18.68 -10.71 -4.29
C LEU A 46 -19.65 -9.68 -4.89
N ALA A 47 -19.12 -8.63 -5.51
CA ALA A 47 -19.96 -7.63 -6.15
C ALA A 47 -20.88 -8.25 -7.23
N ASP A 48 -20.36 -9.20 -8.02
CA ASP A 48 -21.17 -9.99 -8.96
C ASP A 48 -22.19 -10.88 -8.24
N GLN A 49 -21.79 -11.55 -7.17
CA GLN A 49 -22.68 -12.43 -6.43
C GLN A 49 -23.83 -11.68 -5.75
N LEU A 50 -23.58 -10.50 -5.20
CA LEU A 50 -24.66 -9.65 -4.66
C LEU A 50 -25.73 -9.34 -5.70
N VAL A 51 -25.33 -9.08 -6.94
CA VAL A 51 -26.27 -8.91 -8.06
C VAL A 51 -27.00 -10.21 -8.39
N ASN A 52 -26.27 -11.34 -8.51
CA ASN A 52 -26.83 -12.65 -8.85
C ASN A 52 -27.80 -13.17 -7.78
N TRP A 53 -27.51 -12.91 -6.51
CA TRP A 53 -28.40 -13.25 -5.38
C TRP A 53 -29.58 -12.30 -5.23
N GLY A 54 -29.64 -11.21 -6.02
CA GLY A 54 -30.69 -10.21 -5.94
C GLY A 54 -30.65 -9.35 -4.65
N ARG A 55 -29.48 -9.21 -4.01
CA ARG A 55 -29.29 -8.48 -2.75
C ARG A 55 -29.29 -6.96 -2.98
N LYS A 56 -30.39 -6.49 -3.52
CA LYS A 56 -30.60 -5.05 -3.71
C LYS A 56 -30.57 -4.27 -2.40
N ASP A 57 -31.07 -4.87 -1.32
CA ASP A 57 -31.04 -4.33 0.05
C ASP A 57 -29.62 -3.97 0.48
N VAL A 58 -28.66 -4.90 0.31
CA VAL A 58 -27.23 -4.70 0.61
C VAL A 58 -26.65 -3.60 -0.27
N LEU A 59 -26.88 -3.68 -1.59
CA LEU A 59 -26.35 -2.68 -2.53
C LEU A 59 -26.88 -1.28 -2.25
N ASP A 60 -28.14 -1.15 -1.84
CA ASP A 60 -28.72 0.14 -1.47
C ASP A 60 -28.16 0.67 -0.13
N ALA A 61 -27.89 -0.19 0.86
CA ALA A 61 -27.24 0.18 2.11
C ALA A 61 -25.80 0.66 1.87
N LEU A 62 -25.04 -0.04 1.05
CA LEU A 62 -23.65 0.28 0.71
C LEU A 62 -23.48 1.65 0.04
N ARG A 63 -24.50 2.19 -0.64
CA ARG A 63 -24.43 3.52 -1.28
C ARG A 63 -24.22 4.69 -0.32
N TYR A 64 -24.52 4.52 0.95
CA TYR A 64 -24.23 5.52 1.97
C TYR A 64 -22.73 5.60 2.31
N HIS A 65 -22.01 4.53 2.08
CA HIS A 65 -20.61 4.32 2.48
C HIS A 65 -19.64 4.59 1.32
N GLU A 66 -18.36 4.59 1.63
CA GLU A 66 -17.31 4.54 0.63
C GLU A 66 -17.11 3.09 0.19
N ILE A 67 -16.93 2.89 -1.10
CA ILE A 67 -16.74 1.57 -1.70
C ILE A 67 -15.39 1.53 -2.38
N ASP A 68 -14.60 0.54 -2.00
CA ASP A 68 -13.24 0.35 -2.48
C ASP A 68 -12.98 -1.10 -2.93
N SER A 69 -11.73 -1.41 -3.32
CA SER A 69 -11.38 -2.71 -3.87
C SER A 69 -10.64 -3.59 -2.87
N HIS A 70 -11.11 -4.84 -2.75
CA HIS A 70 -10.41 -5.92 -2.07
C HIS A 70 -10.00 -7.01 -3.07
N THR A 71 -9.48 -6.58 -4.22
CA THR A 71 -9.06 -7.37 -5.38
C THR A 71 -10.21 -8.05 -6.14
N LEU A 72 -9.89 -8.72 -7.24
CA LEU A 72 -10.89 -9.43 -8.05
C LEU A 72 -11.49 -10.62 -7.31
N ALA A 73 -10.64 -11.45 -6.70
CA ALA A 73 -11.02 -12.80 -6.28
C ALA A 73 -10.46 -13.23 -4.92
N HIS A 74 -9.86 -12.30 -4.17
CA HIS A 74 -9.29 -12.54 -2.84
C HIS A 74 -8.28 -13.71 -2.85
N SER A 75 -8.58 -14.79 -2.16
CA SER A 75 -7.73 -15.98 -1.96
C SER A 75 -7.87 -17.07 -3.03
N VAL A 76 -8.57 -16.79 -4.13
CA VAL A 76 -8.63 -17.73 -5.28
C VAL A 76 -7.27 -17.78 -5.97
N HIS A 77 -6.69 -18.99 -6.03
CA HIS A 77 -5.38 -19.17 -6.68
C HIS A 77 -5.45 -19.12 -8.22
N PRO A 78 -4.47 -18.49 -8.86
CA PRO A 78 -3.30 -17.84 -8.25
C PRO A 78 -3.63 -16.48 -7.63
N VAL A 79 -3.16 -16.23 -6.41
CA VAL A 79 -3.26 -14.93 -5.74
C VAL A 79 -2.20 -13.93 -6.25
N ILE A 80 -2.30 -12.65 -5.86
CA ILE A 80 -1.45 -11.56 -6.40
C ILE A 80 0.04 -11.91 -6.33
N ASN A 81 0.53 -12.37 -5.20
CA ASN A 81 1.94 -12.71 -5.05
C ASN A 81 2.34 -13.87 -5.96
N GLU A 82 1.49 -14.87 -6.15
CA GLU A 82 1.79 -16.03 -6.99
C GLU A 82 1.98 -15.68 -8.47
N TYR A 83 1.10 -14.84 -9.03
CA TYR A 83 1.22 -14.47 -10.43
C TYR A 83 2.15 -13.28 -10.69
N THR A 84 2.55 -12.56 -9.64
CA THR A 84 3.54 -11.45 -9.75
C THR A 84 4.96 -11.86 -9.37
N ASP A 85 5.18 -13.03 -8.76
CA ASP A 85 6.52 -13.58 -8.46
C ASP A 85 7.20 -14.16 -9.70
N ILE A 86 7.33 -13.34 -10.74
CA ILE A 86 7.96 -13.69 -12.01
C ILE A 86 9.02 -12.68 -12.41
N GLU A 87 10.01 -13.12 -13.22
CA GLU A 87 11.10 -12.24 -13.67
C GLU A 87 10.62 -11.06 -14.52
N ASN A 88 9.65 -11.32 -15.41
CA ASN A 88 9.16 -10.30 -16.33
C ASN A 88 8.17 -9.35 -15.64
N PHE A 89 8.66 -8.14 -15.30
CA PHE A 89 7.84 -7.10 -14.67
C PHE A 89 6.61 -6.72 -15.52
N ASP A 90 6.77 -6.54 -16.84
CA ASP A 90 5.66 -6.08 -17.68
C ASP A 90 4.54 -7.12 -17.76
N ALA A 91 4.87 -8.40 -17.69
CA ALA A 91 3.89 -9.49 -17.62
C ALA A 91 3.16 -9.47 -16.27
N ALA A 92 3.89 -9.37 -15.14
CA ALA A 92 3.32 -9.27 -13.81
C ALA A 92 2.40 -8.05 -13.70
N TYR A 93 2.89 -6.88 -14.08
CA TYR A 93 2.16 -5.62 -14.07
C TYR A 93 0.88 -5.68 -14.94
N SER A 94 0.99 -6.20 -16.16
CA SER A 94 -0.15 -6.30 -17.07
C SER A 94 -1.24 -7.24 -16.56
N GLU A 95 -0.85 -8.32 -15.87
CA GLU A 95 -1.81 -9.24 -15.27
C GLU A 95 -2.55 -8.58 -14.09
N VAL A 96 -1.86 -7.80 -13.25
CA VAL A 96 -2.53 -6.98 -12.21
C VAL A 96 -3.54 -6.02 -12.85
N ILE A 97 -3.13 -5.25 -13.85
CA ILE A 97 -4.02 -4.30 -14.56
C ILE A 97 -5.26 -5.03 -15.09
N ARG A 98 -5.08 -6.20 -15.69
CA ARG A 98 -6.19 -7.00 -16.24
C ARG A 98 -7.17 -7.42 -15.14
N GLN A 99 -6.67 -7.99 -14.05
CA GLN A 99 -7.52 -8.50 -12.95
C GLN A 99 -8.22 -7.37 -12.23
N GLU A 100 -7.47 -6.34 -11.85
CA GLU A 100 -8.02 -5.23 -11.06
C GLU A 100 -8.95 -4.33 -11.87
N THR A 101 -8.72 -4.15 -13.17
CA THR A 101 -9.71 -3.50 -14.06
C THR A 101 -11.03 -4.25 -14.06
N GLU A 102 -10.99 -5.59 -14.10
CA GLU A 102 -12.19 -6.42 -14.03
C GLU A 102 -12.88 -6.34 -12.66
N ALA A 103 -12.10 -6.33 -11.56
CA ALA A 103 -12.63 -6.14 -10.21
C ALA A 103 -13.40 -4.80 -10.09
N ILE A 104 -12.75 -3.71 -10.49
CA ILE A 104 -13.33 -2.36 -10.44
C ILE A 104 -14.58 -2.27 -11.31
N ARG A 105 -14.57 -2.88 -12.51
CA ARG A 105 -15.74 -2.92 -13.39
C ARG A 105 -16.93 -3.62 -12.74
N LYS A 106 -16.69 -4.76 -12.06
CA LYS A 106 -17.72 -5.50 -11.32
C LYS A 106 -18.27 -4.69 -10.15
N ILE A 107 -17.40 -4.13 -9.33
CA ILE A 107 -17.76 -3.29 -8.18
C ILE A 107 -18.60 -2.10 -8.62
N ARG A 108 -18.14 -1.34 -9.62
CA ARG A 108 -18.89 -0.18 -10.15
C ARG A 108 -20.24 -0.54 -10.75
N ARG A 109 -20.32 -1.68 -11.47
CA ARG A 109 -21.58 -2.17 -12.03
C ARG A 109 -22.60 -2.51 -10.94
N ALA A 110 -22.16 -3.12 -9.85
CA ALA A 110 -23.05 -3.54 -8.76
C ALA A 110 -23.48 -2.36 -7.87
N THR A 111 -22.55 -1.53 -7.47
CA THR A 111 -22.78 -0.49 -6.45
C THR A 111 -23.10 0.91 -7.03
N GLY A 112 -22.66 1.17 -8.26
CA GLY A 112 -22.72 2.50 -8.87
C GLY A 112 -21.66 3.48 -8.35
N CYS A 113 -20.64 3.01 -7.60
CA CYS A 113 -19.57 3.88 -7.09
C CYS A 113 -18.76 4.52 -8.24
N GLY A 114 -18.31 5.75 -8.04
CA GLY A 114 -17.58 6.51 -9.06
C GLY A 114 -16.09 6.20 -9.06
N LYS A 115 -15.43 6.38 -7.93
CA LYS A 115 -13.97 6.26 -7.77
C LYS A 115 -13.63 5.22 -6.70
N ILE A 116 -12.57 4.50 -6.92
CA ILE A 116 -11.91 3.62 -5.96
C ILE A 116 -10.69 4.37 -5.44
N TYR A 117 -10.51 4.48 -4.15
CA TYR A 117 -9.43 5.24 -3.52
C TYR A 117 -8.37 4.37 -2.89
N VAL A 118 -8.73 3.17 -2.48
CA VAL A 118 -7.80 2.23 -1.86
C VAL A 118 -7.91 0.84 -2.49
N ALA A 119 -6.78 0.19 -2.60
CA ALA A 119 -6.67 -1.26 -2.78
C ALA A 119 -6.24 -1.89 -1.46
N VAL A 120 -7.00 -2.87 -0.99
CA VAL A 120 -6.70 -3.66 0.20
C VAL A 120 -6.25 -5.05 -0.26
N PRO A 121 -4.98 -5.42 -0.08
CA PRO A 121 -4.52 -6.73 -0.50
C PRO A 121 -5.01 -7.81 0.48
N PRO A 122 -5.49 -8.97 0.01
CA PRO A 122 -5.85 -10.06 0.88
C PRO A 122 -4.61 -10.71 1.52
N GLY A 123 -4.70 -11.07 2.80
CA GLY A 123 -3.66 -11.84 3.50
C GLY A 123 -2.30 -11.16 3.59
N ASP A 124 -2.24 -9.85 3.65
CA ASP A 124 -1.01 -9.05 3.66
C ASP A 124 -0.12 -9.26 2.42
N ASP A 125 -0.72 -9.58 1.27
CA ASP A 125 0.02 -9.76 0.01
C ASP A 125 0.70 -8.46 -0.42
N LYS A 126 2.02 -8.51 -0.57
CA LYS A 126 2.85 -7.37 -0.95
C LYS A 126 3.51 -7.60 -2.30
N SER A 127 3.04 -6.88 -3.32
CA SER A 127 3.63 -6.93 -4.65
C SER A 127 3.96 -5.52 -5.15
N TYR A 128 5.26 -5.29 -5.46
CA TYR A 128 5.69 -4.01 -6.05
C TYR A 128 5.03 -3.75 -7.40
N ALA A 129 4.78 -4.79 -8.20
CA ALA A 129 4.11 -4.67 -9.48
C ALA A 129 2.64 -4.26 -9.30
N ALA A 130 1.96 -4.80 -8.27
CA ALA A 130 0.60 -4.41 -7.93
C ALA A 130 0.52 -2.95 -7.46
N MET A 131 1.42 -2.52 -6.59
CA MET A 131 1.45 -1.12 -6.12
C MET A 131 1.62 -0.14 -7.28
N TYR A 132 2.56 -0.40 -8.20
CA TYR A 132 2.72 0.44 -9.40
C TYR A 132 1.49 0.41 -10.29
N ALA A 133 0.86 -0.75 -10.47
CA ALA A 133 -0.37 -0.88 -11.24
C ALA A 133 -1.51 -0.05 -10.63
N TYR A 134 -1.72 -0.13 -9.32
CA TYR A 134 -2.73 0.66 -8.61
C TYR A 134 -2.48 2.16 -8.75
N ALA A 135 -1.22 2.61 -8.59
CA ALA A 135 -0.86 4.01 -8.78
C ALA A 135 -1.21 4.50 -10.19
N ASP A 136 -0.87 3.72 -11.22
CA ASP A 136 -1.11 4.05 -12.61
C ASP A 136 -2.61 3.95 -12.99
N MET A 137 -3.41 3.12 -12.28
CA MET A 137 -4.87 3.06 -12.38
C MET A 137 -5.56 4.23 -11.66
N GLY A 138 -4.82 5.09 -10.94
CA GLY A 138 -5.36 6.21 -10.18
C GLY A 138 -5.97 5.81 -8.83
N ILE A 139 -5.55 4.69 -8.26
CA ILE A 139 -5.87 4.23 -6.90
C ILE A 139 -4.68 4.63 -6.01
N PRO A 140 -4.79 5.76 -5.26
CA PRO A 140 -3.64 6.37 -4.61
C PRO A 140 -3.22 5.71 -3.29
N ILE A 141 -4.07 4.87 -2.70
CA ILE A 141 -3.84 4.28 -1.37
C ILE A 141 -3.73 2.75 -1.48
N TYR A 142 -2.79 2.21 -0.75
CA TYR A 142 -2.62 0.78 -0.52
C TYR A 142 -2.69 0.55 1.00
N ALA A 143 -3.76 -0.11 1.45
CA ALA A 143 -3.99 -0.34 2.87
C ALA A 143 -3.34 -1.65 3.29
N ASP A 144 -2.13 -1.53 3.75
CA ASP A 144 -1.32 -2.59 4.37
C ASP A 144 -0.09 -1.96 5.04
N THR A 145 0.54 -2.73 5.92
CA THR A 145 1.77 -2.34 6.63
C THR A 145 3.00 -2.54 5.74
N VAL A 146 3.26 -1.61 4.83
CA VAL A 146 4.44 -1.65 3.95
C VAL A 146 5.47 -0.60 4.37
N CYS A 147 5.05 0.65 4.48
CA CYS A 147 5.91 1.77 4.83
C CYS A 147 5.15 2.70 5.76
N ASP A 148 5.75 3.05 6.90
CA ASP A 148 5.12 3.88 7.92
C ASP A 148 6.10 4.87 8.56
N THR A 149 5.58 5.98 9.06
CA THR A 149 6.32 6.91 9.91
C THR A 149 6.29 6.47 11.37
N PRO A 150 7.18 6.99 12.25
CA PRO A 150 7.11 6.71 13.69
C PRO A 150 5.76 7.09 14.32
N GLU A 151 5.11 8.10 13.75
CA GLU A 151 3.85 8.66 14.22
C GLU A 151 2.64 7.83 13.74
N GLY A 152 2.85 6.84 12.86
CA GLY A 152 1.80 5.97 12.32
C GLY A 152 0.81 6.72 11.46
N ASP A 153 1.29 7.58 10.55
CA ASP A 153 0.43 8.33 9.63
C ASP A 153 0.56 7.86 8.18
N GLY A 154 1.31 6.79 7.94
CA GLY A 154 1.54 6.20 6.63
C GLY A 154 2.72 6.82 5.89
N GLY A 155 3.09 6.22 4.79
CA GLY A 155 4.20 6.64 3.94
C GLY A 155 3.97 6.27 2.48
N TRP A 156 4.71 6.92 1.59
CA TRP A 156 4.68 6.59 0.16
C TRP A 156 5.67 5.48 -0.16
N TYR A 157 5.24 4.53 -0.96
CA TYR A 157 6.06 3.44 -1.45
C TYR A 157 5.52 2.93 -2.78
N CYS A 158 6.37 2.70 -3.78
CA CYS A 158 5.93 2.30 -5.13
C CYS A 158 4.80 3.19 -5.68
N ASN A 159 4.87 4.50 -5.40
CA ASN A 159 3.92 5.52 -5.86
C ASN A 159 2.49 5.45 -5.29
N VAL A 160 2.23 4.59 -4.31
CA VAL A 160 1.00 4.57 -3.52
C VAL A 160 1.27 5.02 -2.09
N TYR A 161 0.27 5.60 -1.45
CA TYR A 161 0.33 5.98 -0.05
C TYR A 161 -0.12 4.79 0.81
N ASN A 162 0.78 4.29 1.65
CA ASN A 162 0.47 3.15 2.51
C ASN A 162 -0.17 3.61 3.81
N ILE A 163 -1.22 2.92 4.22
CA ILE A 163 -1.89 3.12 5.51
C ILE A 163 -1.89 1.79 6.24
N GLU A 164 -1.27 1.76 7.43
CA GLU A 164 -1.19 0.57 8.26
C GLU A 164 -2.56 0.22 8.88
N TYR A 165 -2.90 -1.06 8.90
CA TYR A 165 -3.99 -1.59 9.71
C TYR A 165 -3.54 -1.70 11.16
N VAL A 166 -4.26 -1.06 12.07
CA VAL A 166 -3.84 -0.93 13.48
C VAL A 166 -4.58 -1.89 14.42
N LEU A 167 -5.83 -2.20 14.10
CA LEU A 167 -6.68 -3.07 14.90
C LEU A 167 -7.48 -3.96 13.94
N GLY A 168 -7.06 -5.22 13.83
CA GLY A 168 -7.58 -6.19 12.88
C GLY A 168 -8.32 -7.35 13.56
N ALA A 169 -7.94 -8.57 13.20
CA ALA A 169 -8.57 -9.82 13.64
C ALA A 169 -8.78 -9.92 15.15
N ASP A 170 -7.86 -9.40 15.97
CA ASP A 170 -8.06 -9.28 17.43
C ASP A 170 -9.25 -8.41 17.80
N GLY A 171 -9.67 -7.49 16.92
CA GLY A 171 -10.85 -6.66 17.09
C GLY A 171 -12.15 -7.46 17.01
N GLU A 172 -12.20 -8.48 16.16
CA GLU A 172 -13.38 -9.33 16.04
C GLU A 172 -13.65 -10.13 17.31
N ASP A 173 -12.61 -10.70 17.89
CA ASP A 173 -12.71 -11.50 19.12
C ASP A 173 -13.22 -10.67 20.31
N PHE A 174 -12.78 -9.43 20.45
CA PHE A 174 -13.22 -8.61 21.57
C PHE A 174 -14.70 -8.18 21.45
N PHE A 175 -15.26 -8.06 20.25
CA PHE A 175 -16.69 -7.81 20.07
C PHE A 175 -17.56 -8.98 20.49
N PHE A 176 -17.05 -10.22 20.44
CA PHE A 176 -17.79 -11.39 20.92
C PHE A 176 -17.70 -11.59 22.43
N ARG A 177 -16.59 -11.21 23.06
CA ARG A 177 -16.26 -11.56 24.46
C ARG A 177 -16.16 -10.37 25.38
N GLY A 178 -15.89 -9.17 24.83
CA GLY A 178 -15.68 -7.96 25.60
C GLY A 178 -16.96 -7.17 25.86
N GLY A 179 -16.77 -6.03 26.50
CA GLY A 179 -17.80 -5.05 26.77
C GLY A 179 -17.24 -3.64 26.68
N GLU A 180 -17.92 -2.66 27.30
CA GLU A 180 -17.54 -1.24 27.19
C GLU A 180 -16.11 -0.95 27.65
N ALA A 181 -15.60 -1.66 28.67
CA ALA A 181 -14.24 -1.44 29.18
C ALA A 181 -13.18 -1.80 28.13
N GLU A 182 -13.33 -2.94 27.44
CA GLU A 182 -12.45 -3.41 26.39
C GLU A 182 -12.52 -2.49 25.15
N ILE A 183 -13.73 -2.01 24.83
CA ILE A 183 -13.96 -1.05 23.74
C ILE A 183 -13.21 0.25 24.04
N ARG A 184 -13.33 0.80 25.25
CA ARG A 184 -12.59 2.02 25.63
C ARG A 184 -11.09 1.81 25.62
N ALA A 185 -10.59 0.65 26.06
CA ALA A 185 -9.17 0.31 25.98
C ALA A 185 -8.68 0.23 24.51
N ALA A 186 -9.51 -0.30 23.60
CA ALA A 186 -9.20 -0.29 22.17
C ALA A 186 -9.13 1.13 21.62
N LEU A 187 -10.10 1.99 21.92
CA LEU A 187 -10.07 3.40 21.54
C LEU A 187 -8.85 4.13 22.10
N ASP A 188 -8.44 3.86 23.33
CA ASP A 188 -7.22 4.43 23.92
C ASP A 188 -5.94 4.00 23.18
N ARG A 189 -5.87 2.78 22.64
CA ARG A 189 -4.76 2.34 21.80
C ARG A 189 -4.76 3.07 20.46
N LEU A 190 -5.91 3.18 19.79
CA LEU A 190 -6.06 3.87 18.51
C LEU A 190 -5.72 5.35 18.62
N ALA A 191 -6.13 6.01 19.71
CA ALA A 191 -5.89 7.45 19.94
C ALA A 191 -4.42 7.84 20.15
N ARG A 192 -3.51 6.87 20.21
CA ARG A 192 -2.05 7.13 20.31
C ARG A 192 -1.40 7.36 18.95
N ARG A 193 -2.13 7.13 17.87
CA ARG A 193 -1.64 7.26 16.50
C ARG A 193 -2.18 8.54 15.86
N LYS A 194 -1.47 9.05 14.90
CA LYS A 194 -1.94 10.18 14.08
C LYS A 194 -3.07 9.73 13.16
N ARG A 195 -2.96 8.49 12.63
CA ARG A 195 -3.99 7.81 11.86
C ARG A 195 -4.16 6.38 12.35
N ALA A 196 -5.39 5.90 12.38
CA ALA A 196 -5.72 4.55 12.77
C ALA A 196 -6.81 3.97 11.84
N VAL A 197 -6.64 2.73 11.45
CA VAL A 197 -7.65 1.97 10.73
C VAL A 197 -8.16 0.88 11.67
N PHE A 198 -9.43 0.95 12.00
CA PHE A 198 -10.15 -0.19 12.54
C PHE A 198 -10.68 -1.00 11.36
N TYR A 199 -10.31 -2.28 11.27
CA TYR A 199 -10.85 -3.16 10.23
C TYR A 199 -11.44 -4.44 10.81
N THR A 200 -12.42 -4.98 10.09
CA THR A 200 -13.09 -6.24 10.41
C THR A 200 -13.65 -6.87 9.13
N HIS A 201 -14.03 -8.13 9.23
CA HIS A 201 -14.60 -8.93 8.15
C HIS A 201 -16.08 -9.19 8.44
N PRO A 202 -17.03 -8.56 7.73
CA PRO A 202 -18.46 -8.69 8.05
C PRO A 202 -18.94 -10.13 8.20
N HIS A 203 -18.50 -11.05 7.33
CA HIS A 203 -18.91 -12.46 7.41
C HIS A 203 -18.56 -13.11 8.75
N MET A 204 -17.50 -12.69 9.43
CA MET A 204 -17.09 -13.24 10.73
C MET A 204 -18.07 -12.95 11.86
N SER A 205 -18.94 -11.96 11.71
CA SER A 205 -20.03 -11.73 12.65
C SER A 205 -21.08 -12.86 12.66
N LEU A 206 -21.19 -13.62 11.55
CA LEU A 206 -22.13 -14.73 11.38
C LEU A 206 -21.48 -16.10 11.36
N PHE A 207 -20.18 -16.17 10.97
CA PHE A 207 -19.46 -17.43 10.83
C PHE A 207 -18.30 -17.51 11.83
N SER A 208 -18.01 -18.72 12.33
CA SER A 208 -16.94 -18.96 13.29
C SER A 208 -15.57 -19.23 12.65
N ARG A 209 -15.53 -19.28 11.31
CA ARG A 209 -14.32 -19.46 10.50
C ARG A 209 -14.40 -18.61 9.26
N HIS A 210 -13.25 -18.17 8.78
CA HIS A 210 -13.17 -17.52 7.48
C HIS A 210 -13.61 -18.47 6.35
N TRP A 211 -14.38 -17.95 5.40
CA TRP A 211 -14.92 -18.66 4.23
C TRP A 211 -13.81 -19.25 3.36
N ASP A 212 -12.71 -18.52 3.21
CA ASP A 212 -11.55 -18.94 2.44
C ASP A 212 -10.75 -20.05 3.13
N SER A 213 -10.70 -20.07 4.47
CA SER A 213 -10.08 -21.18 5.21
C SER A 213 -10.77 -22.51 4.90
N VAL A 214 -12.06 -22.48 4.54
CA VAL A 214 -12.83 -23.63 4.11
C VAL A 214 -12.58 -23.96 2.64
N ASN A 215 -12.54 -22.93 1.77
CA ASN A 215 -12.59 -23.13 0.32
C ASN A 215 -11.25 -22.95 -0.40
N TYR A 216 -10.32 -22.10 0.10
CA TYR A 216 -9.17 -21.64 -0.68
C TYR A 216 -7.82 -21.68 0.03
N ASN A 217 -7.78 -21.99 1.32
CA ASN A 217 -6.50 -22.04 2.04
C ASN A 217 -5.51 -22.97 1.33
N LYS A 218 -4.39 -22.41 0.84
CA LYS A 218 -3.29 -23.08 0.12
C LYS A 218 -3.63 -23.62 -1.28
N ILE A 219 -4.87 -23.89 -1.59
CA ILE A 219 -5.33 -24.42 -2.88
C ILE A 219 -6.79 -24.05 -3.12
N ASN A 220 -7.23 -24.06 -4.36
CA ASN A 220 -8.66 -24.07 -4.70
C ASN A 220 -9.23 -25.46 -4.38
N LYS A 221 -9.90 -25.62 -3.24
CA LYS A 221 -10.36 -26.94 -2.74
C LYS A 221 -11.58 -27.46 -3.50
N HIS A 222 -12.37 -26.55 -4.05
CA HIS A 222 -13.62 -26.86 -4.75
C HIS A 222 -13.63 -26.21 -6.13
N PRO A 223 -14.32 -26.78 -7.13
CA PRO A 223 -14.62 -26.09 -8.37
C PRO A 223 -15.36 -24.77 -8.11
N PHE A 224 -15.18 -23.79 -8.99
CA PHE A 224 -15.87 -22.51 -8.87
C PHE A 224 -17.39 -22.71 -8.90
N GLY A 225 -18.07 -22.20 -7.87
CA GLY A 225 -19.52 -22.35 -7.69
C GLY A 225 -19.96 -23.54 -6.81
N GLU A 226 -19.07 -24.46 -6.47
CA GLU A 226 -19.33 -25.63 -5.63
C GLU A 226 -18.72 -25.45 -4.22
N TRP A 227 -19.04 -24.33 -3.59
CA TRP A 227 -18.42 -23.94 -2.32
C TRP A 227 -19.13 -24.55 -1.10
N GLU A 228 -18.35 -24.76 -0.03
CA GLU A 228 -18.88 -25.11 1.29
C GLU A 228 -19.09 -23.83 2.12
N GLU A 229 -20.26 -23.75 2.77
CA GLU A 229 -20.54 -22.66 3.72
C GLU A 229 -19.71 -22.88 4.99
N ALA A 230 -19.09 -21.81 5.49
CA ALA A 230 -18.36 -21.85 6.74
C ALA A 230 -19.32 -22.12 7.93
N PRO A 231 -18.83 -22.73 9.06
CA PRO A 231 -19.67 -23.01 10.22
C PRO A 231 -20.24 -21.73 10.82
N ARG A 232 -21.54 -21.72 11.08
CA ARG A 232 -22.25 -20.58 11.66
C ARG A 232 -21.96 -20.41 13.15
N ARG A 233 -21.99 -19.18 13.60
CA ARG A 233 -22.02 -18.83 15.02
C ARG A 233 -23.42 -19.01 15.61
N PRO A 234 -23.52 -19.23 16.94
CA PRO A 234 -24.77 -19.04 17.67
C PRO A 234 -25.32 -17.62 17.50
N ALA A 235 -26.63 -17.48 17.37
CA ALA A 235 -27.27 -16.17 17.17
C ALA A 235 -26.90 -15.13 18.23
N GLU A 236 -26.79 -15.57 19.49
CA GLU A 236 -26.45 -14.70 20.63
C GLU A 236 -25.04 -14.10 20.53
N GLU A 237 -24.09 -14.81 19.90
CA GLU A 237 -22.75 -14.28 19.63
C GLU A 237 -22.81 -13.18 18.55
N SER A 238 -23.56 -13.41 17.48
CA SER A 238 -23.76 -12.44 16.42
C SER A 238 -24.46 -11.16 16.91
N GLU A 239 -25.50 -11.32 17.74
CA GLU A 239 -26.22 -10.19 18.36
C GLU A 239 -25.25 -9.36 19.24
N ARG A 240 -24.46 -10.03 20.08
CA ARG A 240 -23.46 -9.36 20.92
C ARG A 240 -22.41 -8.61 20.09
N PHE A 241 -21.94 -9.21 18.99
CA PHE A 241 -21.01 -8.55 18.07
C PHE A 241 -21.62 -7.23 17.56
N TYR A 242 -22.85 -7.26 17.08
CA TYR A 242 -23.51 -6.07 16.53
C TYR A 242 -23.79 -5.00 17.59
N GLU A 243 -24.15 -5.38 18.81
CA GLU A 243 -24.29 -4.46 19.94
C GLU A 243 -22.97 -3.77 20.27
N ASN A 244 -21.89 -4.54 20.36
CA ASN A 244 -20.55 -4.03 20.64
C ASN A 244 -20.00 -3.17 19.50
N LEU A 245 -20.23 -3.53 18.24
CA LEU A 245 -19.87 -2.70 17.09
C LEU A 245 -20.61 -1.35 17.15
N ARG A 246 -21.90 -1.34 17.41
CA ARG A 246 -22.68 -0.10 17.58
C ARG A 246 -22.12 0.76 18.71
N LEU A 247 -21.80 0.15 19.83
CA LEU A 247 -21.21 0.85 20.98
C LEU A 247 -19.85 1.45 20.63
N PHE A 248 -18.99 0.67 19.95
CA PHE A 248 -17.67 1.12 19.51
C PHE A 248 -17.77 2.34 18.58
N VAL A 249 -18.63 2.26 17.57
CA VAL A 249 -18.86 3.38 16.62
C VAL A 249 -19.36 4.63 17.35
N ARG A 250 -20.31 4.49 18.28
CA ARG A 250 -20.84 5.60 19.08
C ARG A 250 -19.76 6.22 19.95
N LEU A 251 -19.03 5.43 20.72
CA LEU A 251 -17.98 5.91 21.60
C LEU A 251 -16.84 6.60 20.81
N ALA A 252 -16.45 6.03 19.67
CA ALA A 252 -15.47 6.66 18.80
C ALA A 252 -15.92 8.02 18.25
N LYS A 253 -17.21 8.12 17.87
CA LYS A 253 -17.80 9.37 17.37
C LYS A 253 -17.90 10.46 18.46
N GLU A 254 -18.19 10.08 19.70
CA GLU A 254 -18.31 10.99 20.84
C GLU A 254 -16.95 11.41 21.42
N ASP A 255 -15.89 10.64 21.18
CA ASP A 255 -14.56 10.90 21.72
C ASP A 255 -13.88 12.04 20.96
N PRO A 256 -13.59 13.18 21.63
CA PRO A 256 -12.99 14.35 20.97
C PRO A 256 -11.58 14.13 20.42
N ARG A 257 -10.91 13.03 20.76
CA ARG A 257 -9.60 12.67 20.27
C ARG A 257 -9.64 12.20 18.81
N PHE A 258 -10.80 11.74 18.31
CA PHE A 258 -10.94 11.24 16.95
C PHE A 258 -11.57 12.24 15.99
N ARG A 259 -11.19 12.10 14.73
CA ARG A 259 -11.89 12.56 13.55
C ARG A 259 -12.16 11.36 12.67
N ILE A 260 -13.41 10.93 12.58
CA ILE A 260 -13.79 9.85 11.67
C ILE A 260 -13.64 10.36 10.24
N THR A 261 -12.99 9.57 9.38
CA THR A 261 -12.68 9.91 7.99
C THR A 261 -12.76 8.66 7.11
N THR A 262 -12.59 8.82 5.80
CA THR A 262 -12.54 7.74 4.82
C THR A 262 -11.22 7.77 4.03
N TYR A 263 -10.91 6.71 3.29
CA TYR A 263 -9.74 6.69 2.40
C TYR A 263 -9.85 7.77 1.32
N GLY A 264 -11.05 7.99 0.78
CA GLY A 264 -11.31 9.03 -0.21
C GLY A 264 -11.01 10.43 0.29
N GLU A 265 -11.42 10.77 1.51
CA GLU A 265 -11.10 12.07 2.10
C GLU A 265 -9.59 12.27 2.29
N ILE A 266 -8.85 11.19 2.65
CA ILE A 266 -7.40 11.23 2.75
C ILE A 266 -6.79 11.40 1.35
N ALA A 267 -7.22 10.61 0.38
CA ALA A 267 -6.73 10.67 -1.00
C ALA A 267 -6.93 12.05 -1.63
N GLU A 268 -8.08 12.68 -1.40
CA GLU A 268 -8.37 14.04 -1.89
C GLU A 268 -7.46 15.08 -1.25
N ARG A 269 -7.17 14.98 0.04
CA ARG A 269 -6.20 15.86 0.71
C ARG A 269 -4.77 15.65 0.21
N LEU A 270 -4.38 14.40 -0.08
CA LEU A 270 -3.07 14.11 -0.67
C LEU A 270 -2.97 14.67 -2.09
N ALA A 271 -4.03 14.55 -2.89
CA ALA A 271 -4.07 15.07 -4.26
C ALA A 271 -4.12 16.61 -4.32
N ALA A 272 -4.63 17.27 -3.28
CA ALA A 272 -4.67 18.73 -3.20
C ALA A 272 -3.31 19.36 -2.82
N ARG A 273 -2.28 18.57 -2.46
CA ARG A 273 -0.95 19.09 -2.20
C ARG A 273 -0.33 19.65 -3.49
N PRO A 274 0.45 20.74 -3.40
CA PRO A 274 1.16 21.25 -4.56
C PRO A 274 2.15 20.22 -5.11
N PRO A 275 2.49 20.29 -6.41
CA PRO A 275 3.50 19.43 -6.97
C PRO A 275 4.85 19.66 -6.29
N ARG A 276 5.58 18.59 -6.04
CA ARG A 276 6.93 18.62 -5.45
C ARG A 276 7.93 19.02 -6.53
N ILE A 277 8.72 20.04 -6.26
CA ILE A 277 9.66 20.59 -7.22
C ILE A 277 11.03 20.71 -6.58
N VAL A 278 12.03 20.06 -7.17
CA VAL A 278 13.45 20.28 -6.85
C VAL A 278 13.94 21.49 -7.64
N ARG A 279 14.39 22.54 -6.94
CA ARG A 279 14.87 23.79 -7.51
C ARG A 279 16.39 23.90 -7.37
N LYS A 280 16.99 24.75 -8.16
CA LYS A 280 18.43 24.98 -8.12
C LYS A 280 18.92 25.52 -6.78
N GLU A 281 18.11 26.32 -6.11
CA GLU A 281 18.41 26.82 -4.77
C GLU A 281 18.43 25.71 -3.70
N ASP A 282 17.74 24.60 -3.91
CA ASP A 282 17.64 23.48 -2.98
C ASP A 282 18.87 22.55 -3.03
N LEU A 283 19.65 22.58 -4.13
CA LEU A 283 20.70 21.59 -4.41
C LEU A 283 21.76 21.52 -3.30
N ARG A 284 22.10 22.64 -2.67
CA ARG A 284 23.08 22.68 -1.59
C ARG A 284 22.57 21.94 -0.34
N LEU A 285 21.33 22.21 0.07
CA LEU A 285 20.71 21.55 1.21
C LEU A 285 20.55 20.05 0.94
N ILE A 286 20.07 19.68 -0.24
CA ILE A 286 19.92 18.26 -0.66
C ILE A 286 21.26 17.53 -0.58
N ARG A 287 22.36 18.13 -1.11
CA ARG A 287 23.70 17.57 -1.02
C ARG A 287 24.13 17.33 0.43
N GLU A 288 23.92 18.33 1.30
CA GLU A 288 24.29 18.23 2.72
C GLU A 288 23.55 17.07 3.40
N ARG A 289 22.25 16.95 3.17
CA ARG A 289 21.44 15.85 3.73
C ARG A 289 21.85 14.48 3.20
N LEU A 290 22.09 14.36 1.88
CA LEU A 290 22.53 13.09 1.27
C LEU A 290 23.92 12.66 1.76
N ARG A 291 24.82 13.61 2.09
CA ARG A 291 26.13 13.31 2.71
C ARG A 291 25.97 12.77 4.13
N GLU A 292 25.02 13.29 4.89
CA GLU A 292 24.73 12.81 6.25
C GLU A 292 24.17 11.39 6.22
N LYS A 293 23.21 11.13 5.33
CA LYS A 293 22.55 9.83 5.19
C LYS A 293 21.93 9.68 3.81
N LEU A 294 22.20 8.53 3.15
CA LEU A 294 21.46 8.13 1.97
C LEU A 294 20.05 7.72 2.40
N TYR A 295 19.11 8.68 2.38
CA TYR A 295 17.76 8.49 2.89
C TYR A 295 16.78 9.47 2.22
N PRO A 296 15.45 9.16 2.17
CA PRO A 296 14.44 10.13 1.75
C PRO A 296 14.51 11.43 2.56
N LEU A 297 14.29 12.55 1.90
CA LEU A 297 14.32 13.85 2.55
C LEU A 297 12.91 14.28 2.95
N THR A 298 12.83 15.06 4.04
CA THR A 298 11.62 15.75 4.48
C THR A 298 11.74 17.27 4.36
N GLU A 299 12.93 17.75 4.03
CA GLU A 299 13.26 19.18 3.82
C GLU A 299 14.16 19.31 2.57
N PRO A 300 13.98 20.32 1.72
CA PRO A 300 12.99 21.42 1.80
C PRO A 300 11.55 20.97 1.49
N ASP A 301 11.37 19.76 0.99
CA ASP A 301 10.10 19.07 0.72
C ASP A 301 10.32 17.55 0.85
N SER A 302 9.25 16.79 0.84
CA SER A 302 9.29 15.33 0.92
C SER A 302 9.74 14.72 -0.42
N PHE A 303 11.02 14.36 -0.53
CA PHE A 303 11.62 13.74 -1.71
C PHE A 303 12.09 12.32 -1.44
N CYS A 304 11.74 11.38 -2.32
CA CYS A 304 12.37 10.06 -2.34
C CYS A 304 13.71 10.10 -3.10
N LEU A 305 14.55 9.06 -2.94
CA LEU A 305 15.85 9.01 -3.62
C LEU A 305 15.70 8.95 -5.16
N SER A 306 14.64 8.30 -5.65
CA SER A 306 14.34 8.26 -7.10
C SER A 306 13.99 9.65 -7.64
N ASP A 307 13.23 10.47 -6.89
CA ASP A 307 12.99 11.88 -7.24
C ASP A 307 14.31 12.64 -7.37
N LEU A 308 15.18 12.50 -6.37
CA LEU A 308 16.47 13.21 -6.33
C LEU A 308 17.42 12.75 -7.44
N PHE A 309 17.40 11.46 -7.79
CA PHE A 309 18.19 10.95 -8.91
C PHE A 309 17.74 11.55 -10.23
N ARG A 310 16.45 11.62 -10.49
CA ARG A 310 15.90 12.23 -11.72
C ARG A 310 16.14 13.74 -11.76
N ALA A 311 15.98 14.40 -10.61
CA ALA A 311 16.27 15.84 -10.48
C ALA A 311 17.76 16.13 -10.75
N ALA A 312 18.69 15.35 -10.17
CA ALA A 312 20.12 15.50 -10.42
C ALA A 312 20.46 15.35 -11.92
N ARG A 313 19.88 14.33 -12.58
CA ARG A 313 20.01 14.14 -14.02
C ARG A 313 19.54 15.39 -14.79
N ALA A 314 18.35 15.90 -14.49
CA ALA A 314 17.79 17.05 -15.17
C ALA A 314 18.64 18.33 -14.98
N HIS A 315 19.09 18.58 -13.74
CA HIS A 315 19.93 19.74 -13.42
C HIS A 315 21.32 19.65 -14.07
N LEU A 316 21.94 18.46 -14.15
CA LEU A 316 23.21 18.27 -14.88
C LEU A 316 23.06 18.55 -16.37
N LEU A 317 21.87 18.37 -16.93
CA LEU A 317 21.51 18.69 -18.31
C LEU A 317 21.02 20.13 -18.50
N GLY A 318 21.07 20.96 -17.46
CA GLY A 318 20.78 22.39 -17.53
C GLY A 318 19.36 22.82 -17.14
N ALA A 319 18.55 21.92 -16.59
CA ALA A 319 17.24 22.31 -16.06
C ALA A 319 17.39 23.22 -14.83
N GLU A 320 16.54 24.23 -14.71
CA GLU A 320 16.48 25.12 -13.53
C GLU A 320 15.59 24.54 -12.42
N THR A 321 14.61 23.72 -12.79
CA THR A 321 13.68 23.04 -11.88
C THR A 321 13.38 21.65 -12.39
N TRP A 322 13.00 20.75 -11.47
CA TRP A 322 12.49 19.42 -11.78
C TRP A 322 11.23 19.16 -10.99
N GLU A 323 10.10 18.97 -11.67
CA GLU A 323 8.85 18.52 -11.05
C GLU A 323 8.88 17.00 -10.87
N CYS A 324 8.75 16.56 -9.61
CA CYS A 324 8.75 15.14 -9.25
C CYS A 324 7.49 14.44 -9.77
N ARG A 325 7.68 13.26 -10.29
CA ARG A 325 6.64 12.41 -10.84
C ARG A 325 6.56 11.09 -10.08
N ASN A 326 5.78 10.15 -10.58
CA ASN A 326 5.74 8.78 -10.10
C ASN A 326 6.99 8.03 -10.61
N GLU A 327 8.07 8.11 -9.86
CA GLU A 327 9.32 7.45 -10.20
C GLU A 327 9.34 6.01 -9.69
N ARG A 328 10.13 5.15 -10.35
CA ARG A 328 10.33 3.75 -9.94
C ARG A 328 11.69 3.58 -9.26
N GLY A 329 11.84 2.50 -8.46
CA GLY A 329 13.11 2.06 -7.90
C GLY A 329 13.91 1.22 -8.89
N PHE A 330 14.43 0.07 -8.46
CA PHE A 330 15.25 -0.81 -9.29
C PHE A 330 14.53 -2.11 -9.62
N LEU A 331 14.74 -2.63 -10.83
CA LEU A 331 14.24 -3.95 -11.23
C LEU A 331 15.22 -5.08 -10.86
N TYR A 332 16.50 -4.76 -10.79
CA TYR A 332 17.57 -5.65 -10.35
C TYR A 332 18.38 -5.00 -9.23
N ALA A 333 19.18 -5.82 -8.51
CA ALA A 333 19.99 -5.34 -7.39
C ALA A 333 20.93 -4.21 -7.82
N PRO A 334 20.90 -3.04 -7.16
CA PRO A 334 21.85 -1.98 -7.45
C PRO A 334 23.25 -2.39 -7.00
N GLU A 335 24.23 -2.21 -7.89
CA GLU A 335 25.62 -2.68 -7.69
C GLU A 335 26.54 -1.52 -7.28
N ALA A 336 27.32 -1.70 -6.23
CA ALA A 336 28.34 -0.74 -5.82
C ALA A 336 29.49 -0.69 -6.81
N ALA A 337 30.23 0.43 -6.86
CA ALA A 337 31.53 0.49 -7.48
C ALA A 337 32.47 -0.55 -6.85
N LYS A 338 33.14 -1.37 -7.66
CA LYS A 338 34.07 -2.41 -7.15
C LYS A 338 35.36 -1.81 -6.64
N GLU A 339 35.83 -0.74 -7.27
CA GLU A 339 37.09 -0.07 -6.97
C GLU A 339 36.90 1.45 -6.84
N PRO A 340 37.77 2.13 -6.07
CA PRO A 340 37.77 3.58 -6.01
C PRO A 340 37.97 4.20 -7.38
N ALA A 341 37.32 5.34 -7.62
CA ALA A 341 37.40 6.07 -8.89
C ALA A 341 37.37 7.58 -8.64
N VAL A 342 37.95 8.36 -9.55
CA VAL A 342 37.77 9.82 -9.61
C VAL A 342 36.99 10.13 -10.87
N LEU A 343 35.92 10.87 -10.71
CA LEU A 343 35.01 11.29 -11.78
C LEU A 343 35.13 12.78 -12.02
N THR A 344 35.11 13.20 -13.27
CA THR A 344 35.04 14.63 -13.60
C THR A 344 33.61 15.10 -13.81
N ALA A 345 33.36 16.40 -13.63
CA ALA A 345 32.08 17.00 -13.88
C ALA A 345 31.57 16.77 -15.33
N GLU A 346 32.49 16.73 -16.30
CA GLU A 346 32.16 16.47 -17.69
C GLU A 346 31.73 15.02 -17.93
N GLU A 347 32.43 14.04 -17.33
CA GLU A 347 32.02 12.62 -17.39
C GLU A 347 30.64 12.41 -16.79
N LEU A 348 30.35 13.05 -15.64
CA LEU A 348 29.03 12.98 -15.00
C LEU A 348 27.92 13.62 -15.86
N ARG A 349 28.14 14.76 -16.49
CA ARG A 349 27.17 15.35 -17.43
C ARG A 349 26.92 14.45 -18.65
N ARG A 350 27.96 13.84 -19.19
CA ARG A 350 27.81 12.88 -20.30
C ARG A 350 27.02 11.65 -19.86
N SER A 351 27.30 11.09 -18.69
CA SER A 351 26.54 9.96 -18.16
C SER A 351 25.06 10.34 -17.94
N ALA A 352 24.77 11.54 -17.42
CA ALA A 352 23.41 12.03 -17.24
C ALA A 352 22.61 12.06 -18.56
N ALA A 353 23.25 12.40 -19.67
CA ALA A 353 22.61 12.38 -21.00
C ALA A 353 22.28 10.95 -21.47
N ALA A 354 23.10 9.96 -21.10
CA ALA A 354 22.90 8.56 -21.46
C ALA A 354 21.85 7.84 -20.58
N LEU A 355 21.57 8.36 -19.37
CA LEU A 355 20.60 7.76 -18.46
C LEU A 355 19.16 7.88 -18.98
N PRO A 356 18.29 6.86 -18.75
CA PRO A 356 16.88 6.93 -19.14
C PRO A 356 16.16 8.06 -18.39
N ALA A 357 15.20 8.69 -19.05
CA ALA A 357 14.43 9.79 -18.48
C ALA A 357 13.27 9.33 -17.56
N SER A 358 12.87 8.09 -17.64
CA SER A 358 11.76 7.50 -16.92
C SER A 358 11.95 5.98 -16.77
N GLY A 359 11.03 5.31 -16.08
CA GLY A 359 11.07 3.87 -15.84
C GLY A 359 11.92 3.49 -14.62
N PHE A 360 12.35 2.24 -14.53
CA PHE A 360 13.23 1.79 -13.47
C PHE A 360 14.60 2.49 -13.53
N LEU A 361 15.22 2.67 -12.38
CA LEU A 361 16.57 3.18 -12.29
C LEU A 361 17.57 2.09 -12.71
N PRO A 362 18.70 2.46 -13.33
CA PRO A 362 19.73 1.50 -13.68
C PRO A 362 20.44 0.99 -12.42
N GLU A 363 20.73 -0.30 -12.37
CA GLU A 363 21.45 -0.94 -11.27
C GLU A 363 22.93 -0.57 -11.22
N ARG A 364 23.49 -0.11 -12.33
CA ARG A 364 24.87 0.36 -12.50
C ARG A 364 24.95 1.39 -13.61
N ILE A 365 25.93 2.27 -13.51
CA ILE A 365 26.10 3.42 -14.43
C ILE A 365 27.54 3.49 -14.92
N ASP A 366 27.73 3.56 -16.22
CA ASP A 366 29.05 3.87 -16.80
C ASP A 366 29.29 5.39 -16.79
N VAL A 367 30.43 5.79 -16.25
CA VAL A 367 30.88 7.17 -16.19
C VAL A 367 32.34 7.22 -16.70
N GLY A 368 32.51 7.52 -17.97
CA GLY A 368 33.84 7.61 -18.56
C GLY A 368 34.63 6.30 -18.56
N GLY A 369 33.95 5.16 -18.77
CA GLY A 369 34.52 3.81 -18.74
C GLY A 369 34.71 3.24 -17.32
N LYS A 370 34.20 3.91 -16.30
CA LYS A 370 34.18 3.45 -14.89
C LYS A 370 32.76 3.07 -14.52
N THR A 371 32.53 1.86 -14.05
CA THR A 371 31.21 1.40 -13.61
C THR A 371 31.02 1.73 -12.13
N ILE A 372 30.00 2.50 -11.82
CA ILE A 372 29.64 2.90 -10.45
C ILE A 372 28.19 2.57 -10.12
N GLY A 373 27.84 2.58 -8.84
CA GLY A 373 26.47 2.39 -8.38
C GLY A 373 25.59 3.64 -8.48
N PRO A 374 24.27 3.47 -8.44
CA PRO A 374 23.33 4.60 -8.51
C PRO A 374 23.44 5.54 -7.31
N ALA A 375 23.75 5.07 -6.10
CA ALA A 375 23.99 5.93 -4.94
C ALA A 375 25.28 6.74 -5.09
N ASP A 376 26.33 6.13 -5.62
CA ASP A 376 27.59 6.81 -5.91
C ASP A 376 27.37 7.90 -6.95
N TRP A 377 26.63 7.59 -8.01
CA TRP A 377 26.27 8.56 -9.06
C TRP A 377 25.45 9.72 -8.49
N LEU A 378 24.41 9.41 -7.67
CA LEU A 378 23.55 10.42 -7.06
C LEU A 378 24.36 11.43 -6.23
N LEU A 379 25.22 10.92 -5.35
CA LEU A 379 26.07 11.76 -4.49
C LEU A 379 27.04 12.57 -5.31
N ALA A 380 27.73 11.97 -6.29
CA ALA A 380 28.68 12.67 -7.17
C ALA A 380 27.97 13.75 -8.02
N ALA A 381 26.76 13.48 -8.48
CA ALA A 381 25.97 14.45 -9.23
C ALA A 381 25.67 15.72 -8.42
N TYR A 382 25.27 15.58 -7.15
CA TYR A 382 25.01 16.73 -6.27
C TYR A 382 26.31 17.47 -5.89
N GLU A 383 27.46 16.80 -5.80
CA GLU A 383 28.75 17.49 -5.63
C GLU A 383 29.07 18.39 -6.83
N VAL A 384 28.92 17.87 -8.05
CA VAL A 384 29.16 18.61 -9.28
C VAL A 384 28.15 19.76 -9.46
N LEU A 385 26.88 19.54 -9.13
CA LEU A 385 25.85 20.57 -9.15
C LEU A 385 26.15 21.71 -8.14
N CYS A 386 26.89 21.43 -7.09
CA CYS A 386 27.36 22.41 -6.10
C CYS A 386 28.77 22.98 -6.41
N GLY A 387 29.33 22.70 -7.58
CA GLY A 387 30.54 23.33 -8.07
C GLY A 387 31.82 22.49 -8.00
N ALA A 388 31.74 21.18 -7.65
CA ALA A 388 32.92 20.31 -7.70
C ALA A 388 33.32 20.04 -9.16
N GLU A 389 34.61 20.16 -9.48
CA GLU A 389 35.14 19.79 -10.80
C GLU A 389 35.44 18.30 -10.92
N THR A 390 35.82 17.68 -9.79
CA THR A 390 36.08 16.25 -9.64
C THR A 390 35.49 15.70 -8.36
N VAL A 391 35.09 14.42 -8.39
CA VAL A 391 34.54 13.72 -7.21
C VAL A 391 35.18 12.35 -7.09
N GLY A 392 35.65 12.03 -5.87
CA GLY A 392 36.16 10.70 -5.54
C GLY A 392 35.01 9.76 -5.19
N ILE A 393 35.05 8.56 -5.70
CA ILE A 393 34.15 7.45 -5.38
C ILE A 393 34.96 6.43 -4.60
N GLU A 394 34.44 6.00 -3.46
CA GLU A 394 34.96 4.86 -2.69
C GLU A 394 34.27 3.59 -3.14
N GLY A 395 34.99 2.47 -3.31
CA GLY A 395 34.36 1.20 -3.65
C GLY A 395 33.55 0.62 -2.49
N GLY A 396 32.54 -0.20 -2.79
CA GLY A 396 31.80 -0.99 -1.80
C GLY A 396 30.72 -0.23 -1.01
N ARG A 397 30.31 0.96 -1.44
CA ARG A 397 29.24 1.72 -0.78
C ARG A 397 27.89 0.99 -0.84
N GLU A 398 27.15 1.00 0.27
CA GLU A 398 25.74 0.55 0.27
C GLU A 398 24.90 1.38 -0.71
N GLN A 399 24.15 0.70 -1.56
CA GLN A 399 23.33 1.34 -2.62
C GLN A 399 21.88 1.54 -2.23
N LEU A 400 21.42 0.92 -1.16
CA LEU A 400 20.05 1.08 -0.65
C LEU A 400 20.06 1.93 0.63
N PRO A 401 18.99 2.69 0.90
CA PRO A 401 18.81 3.36 2.17
C PRO A 401 18.57 2.34 3.30
N SER A 402 18.71 2.79 4.56
CA SER A 402 18.27 1.99 5.70
C SER A 402 16.80 1.60 5.55
N LEU A 403 16.48 0.33 5.78
CA LEU A 403 15.13 -0.25 5.64
C LEU A 403 14.36 -0.26 6.96
N ASP A 404 14.82 0.47 7.98
CA ASP A 404 14.25 0.51 9.32
C ASP A 404 12.79 0.99 9.38
N ARG A 405 12.35 1.72 8.35
CA ARG A 405 10.96 2.17 8.16
C ARG A 405 10.11 1.31 7.24
N LEU A 406 10.69 0.29 6.66
CA LEU A 406 9.95 -0.68 5.86
C LEU A 406 9.63 -1.89 6.73
N HIS A 407 8.37 -2.14 6.95
CA HIS A 407 7.93 -3.36 7.65
C HIS A 407 8.34 -4.63 6.91
N LEU A 408 8.57 -4.52 5.61
CA LEU A 408 9.18 -5.55 4.78
C LEU A 408 10.53 -6.07 5.28
N ALA A 409 11.28 -5.30 6.05
CA ALA A 409 12.60 -5.70 6.52
C ALA A 409 12.57 -6.72 7.66
N ARG A 410 11.42 -6.89 8.34
CA ARG A 410 11.31 -7.71 9.54
C ARG A 410 10.82 -9.14 9.27
N ASP A 411 9.98 -9.34 8.25
CA ASP A 411 9.26 -10.60 8.01
C ASP A 411 9.09 -10.94 6.52
N LEU A 412 10.13 -10.77 5.72
CA LEU A 412 10.07 -11.07 4.29
C LEU A 412 10.18 -12.55 3.95
N SER A 413 9.74 -13.42 4.80
CA SER A 413 9.34 -14.74 4.37
C SER A 413 7.87 -14.69 3.96
N LEU A 414 7.57 -14.24 2.76
CA LEU A 414 6.26 -14.44 2.13
C LEU A 414 5.95 -15.93 1.99
N LYS A 415 6.98 -16.78 2.04
CA LYS A 415 6.87 -18.23 2.00
C LYS A 415 6.17 -18.76 3.26
N GLY A 416 5.11 -19.52 3.08
CA GLY A 416 4.43 -20.23 4.15
C GLY A 416 3.24 -19.50 4.76
N THR A 417 2.88 -18.29 4.33
CA THR A 417 1.62 -17.65 4.76
C THR A 417 0.41 -18.50 4.35
N TRP A 418 -0.71 -18.30 5.04
CA TRP A 418 -1.91 -19.09 4.82
C TRP A 418 -2.50 -18.95 3.41
N ILE A 419 -2.30 -17.78 2.79
CA ILE A 419 -2.89 -17.44 1.50
C ILE A 419 -2.11 -18.03 0.30
N HIS A 420 -0.78 -18.21 0.42
CA HIS A 420 0.02 -18.71 -0.69
C HIS A 420 -0.10 -20.22 -0.86
N SER A 421 -0.09 -20.69 -2.11
CA SER A 421 -0.09 -22.11 -2.42
C SER A 421 1.13 -22.84 -1.87
N TYR A 422 1.04 -24.16 -1.73
CA TYR A 422 2.17 -24.99 -1.30
C TYR A 422 3.39 -24.91 -2.23
N SER A 423 3.18 -24.52 -3.49
CA SER A 423 4.24 -24.38 -4.52
C SER A 423 4.84 -22.98 -4.61
N PHE A 424 4.38 -22.02 -3.80
CA PHE A 424 4.92 -20.66 -3.83
C PHE A 424 6.34 -20.62 -3.25
N GLU A 425 7.27 -20.04 -3.98
CA GLU A 425 8.71 -20.07 -3.64
C GLU A 425 9.33 -18.70 -3.35
N ASP A 426 8.66 -17.58 -3.65
CA ASP A 426 9.21 -16.22 -3.48
C ASP A 426 10.57 -16.05 -4.17
N ASN A 427 10.57 -16.18 -5.50
CA ASN A 427 11.81 -16.11 -6.29
C ASN A 427 12.28 -14.68 -6.53
N TRP A 428 11.35 -13.71 -6.57
CA TRP A 428 11.60 -12.34 -7.01
C TRP A 428 11.03 -11.26 -6.11
N LEU A 429 9.89 -11.51 -5.45
CA LEU A 429 9.09 -10.48 -4.80
C LEU A 429 9.83 -9.80 -3.65
N SER A 430 10.37 -10.57 -2.71
CA SER A 430 11.02 -10.03 -1.51
C SER A 430 12.21 -9.14 -1.86
N ASP A 431 13.06 -9.59 -2.78
CA ASP A 431 14.21 -8.80 -3.18
C ASP A 431 13.79 -7.54 -3.95
N ARG A 432 12.87 -7.67 -4.90
CA ARG A 432 12.38 -6.53 -5.66
C ARG A 432 11.63 -5.51 -4.80
N LEU A 433 10.89 -5.96 -3.80
CA LEU A 433 10.32 -5.07 -2.81
C LEU A 433 11.40 -4.25 -2.10
N ARG A 434 12.51 -4.86 -1.65
CA ARG A 434 13.62 -4.11 -1.04
C ARG A 434 14.24 -3.08 -1.99
N TRP A 435 14.39 -3.43 -3.27
CA TRP A 435 14.97 -2.54 -4.26
C TRP A 435 14.06 -1.33 -4.61
N GLN A 436 12.76 -1.39 -4.24
CA GLN A 436 11.87 -0.22 -4.34
C GLN A 436 12.05 0.79 -3.21
N SER A 437 12.93 0.55 -2.23
CA SER A 437 13.17 1.47 -1.10
C SER A 437 13.57 2.90 -1.52
N TRP A 438 14.07 3.07 -2.74
CA TRP A 438 14.35 4.39 -3.32
C TRP A 438 13.09 5.20 -3.63
N THR A 439 11.91 4.57 -3.66
CA THR A 439 10.62 5.26 -3.82
C THR A 439 9.99 5.65 -2.47
N MET A 440 10.60 5.24 -1.36
CA MET A 440 10.13 5.54 -0.01
C MET A 440 10.13 7.05 0.23
N ARG A 441 9.03 7.58 0.81
CA ARG A 441 8.85 9.00 1.09
C ARG A 441 7.88 9.19 2.25
N PHE A 442 8.12 10.18 3.09
CA PHE A 442 7.35 10.47 4.31
C PHE A 442 6.73 11.85 4.32
#